data_53b589bcf23f0e2ee69838d669830417
#
_entry.id   53b589bcf23f0e2ee69838d669830417
#
_cell.length_a   1.000
_cell.length_b   1.000
_cell.length_c   1.000
_cell.angle_alpha   90.00
_cell.angle_beta   90.00
_cell.angle_gamma   90.00
#
_symmetry.space_group_name_H-M   'P 1'
#
loop_
_entity.id
_entity.type
_entity.pdbx_description
1 polymer ?
#
loop_
_entity_poly.entity_id
_entity_poly.type
_entity_poly.pdbx_seq_one_letter_code
_entity_poly.pdbx_strand_id
1 'polypeptide(L)'
;MLKFFKKELKNIKSNSLDFEDALEKFEALCERFKSIYPSFIKRIQANKERYLCFLKYPENLRKHIYTTNPVESINSMIERARISLGGYFQSAEILEINILVQRDILKNNKWSKPVPALKGSSYEVLQIFNRRFCYETQNY
;
A
#
# COMPACT_ATOMS: atom_id res chain seq x y z
N MET A 1 -3.06 4.79 26.94
CA MET A 1 -1.61 4.82 26.60
C MET A 1 -1.31 4.32 25.19
N LEU A 2 -1.85 3.19 24.74
CA LEU A 2 -1.72 2.72 23.35
C LEU A 2 -2.30 3.71 22.31
N LYS A 3 -3.34 4.44 22.67
CA LYS A 3 -3.90 5.54 21.83
C LYS A 3 -2.90 6.66 21.63
N PHE A 4 -2.07 6.94 22.63
CA PHE A 4 -1.01 7.96 22.54
C PHE A 4 0.10 7.50 21.59
N PHE A 5 0.59 6.26 21.71
CA PHE A 5 1.56 5.68 20.79
C PHE A 5 1.07 5.75 19.32
N LYS A 6 -0.19 5.38 19.08
CA LYS A 6 -0.80 5.46 17.74
C LYS A 6 -0.85 6.90 17.21
N LYS A 7 -1.14 7.88 18.07
CA LYS A 7 -1.17 9.30 17.70
C LYS A 7 0.23 9.80 17.32
N GLU A 8 1.24 9.48 18.14
CA GLU A 8 2.63 9.84 17.85
C GLU A 8 3.14 9.18 16.57
N LEU A 9 2.84 7.90 16.36
CA LEU A 9 3.18 7.20 15.13
C LEU A 9 2.51 7.84 13.90
N LYS A 10 1.27 8.29 14.03
CA LYS A 10 0.58 9.02 12.96
C LYS A 10 1.25 10.37 12.69
N ASN A 11 1.68 11.08 13.73
CA ASN A 11 2.42 12.34 13.60
C ASN A 11 3.74 12.15 12.86
N ILE A 12 4.52 11.12 13.22
CA ILE A 12 5.77 10.76 12.53
C ILE A 12 5.50 10.55 11.04
N LYS A 13 4.48 9.75 10.71
CA LYS A 13 4.10 9.45 9.33
C LYS A 13 3.67 10.67 8.51
N SER A 14 3.06 11.67 9.16
CA SER A 14 2.54 12.86 8.48
C SER A 14 3.55 14.00 8.39
N ASN A 15 4.48 14.11 9.36
CA ASN A 15 5.34 15.28 9.54
C ASN A 15 6.82 15.00 9.34
N SER A 16 7.20 13.77 8.95
CA SER A 16 8.59 13.46 8.63
C SER A 16 8.94 13.88 7.21
N LEU A 17 10.11 14.49 7.07
CA LEU A 17 10.64 14.99 5.80
C LEU A 17 10.90 13.84 4.83
N ASP A 18 11.61 12.82 5.30
CA ASP A 18 12.00 11.65 4.55
C ASP A 18 11.92 10.36 5.39
N PHE A 19 12.43 9.28 4.83
CA PHE A 19 12.44 7.97 5.47
C PHE A 19 13.40 7.91 6.68
N GLU A 20 14.55 8.58 6.61
CA GLU A 20 15.57 8.53 7.65
C GLU A 20 15.14 9.35 8.88
N ASP A 21 14.63 10.55 8.69
CA ASP A 21 14.02 11.38 9.74
C ASP A 21 12.88 10.63 10.45
N ALA A 22 12.03 9.94 9.68
CA ALA A 22 10.95 9.16 10.25
C ALA A 22 11.46 7.94 11.03
N LEU A 23 12.53 7.32 10.58
CA LEU A 23 13.14 6.16 11.25
C LEU A 23 13.73 6.56 12.60
N GLU A 24 14.45 7.67 12.66
CA GLU A 24 15.01 8.21 13.91
C GLU A 24 13.91 8.53 14.94
N LYS A 25 12.88 9.28 14.51
CA LYS A 25 11.72 9.61 15.36
C LYS A 25 10.96 8.36 15.83
N PHE A 26 10.86 7.36 14.96
CA PHE A 26 10.21 6.10 15.29
C PHE A 26 11.02 5.30 16.33
N GLU A 27 12.33 5.24 16.21
CA GLU A 27 13.20 4.57 17.18
C GLU A 27 13.15 5.26 18.54
N ALA A 28 13.20 6.59 18.57
CA ALA A 28 13.03 7.38 19.80
C ALA A 28 11.67 7.12 20.46
N LEU A 29 10.60 7.02 19.66
CA LEU A 29 9.27 6.68 20.17
C LEU A 29 9.26 5.26 20.76
N CYS A 30 9.86 4.30 20.10
CA CYS A 30 9.95 2.92 20.58
C CYS A 30 10.71 2.81 21.92
N GLU A 31 11.85 3.49 22.07
CA GLU A 31 12.60 3.48 23.32
C GLU A 31 11.78 4.05 24.51
N ARG A 32 11.01 5.11 24.29
CA ARG A 32 10.10 5.68 25.34
C ARG A 32 9.05 4.70 25.82
N PHE A 33 8.62 3.76 24.99
CA PHE A 33 7.56 2.80 25.35
C PHE A 33 8.05 1.37 25.63
N LYS A 34 9.34 1.13 25.45
CA LYS A 34 9.97 -0.19 25.60
C LYS A 34 9.80 -0.79 26.99
N SER A 35 9.93 0.03 28.04
CA SER A 35 9.75 -0.40 29.43
C SER A 35 8.29 -0.78 29.75
N ILE A 36 7.32 -0.14 29.09
CA ILE A 36 5.89 -0.32 29.36
C ILE A 36 5.32 -1.48 28.55
N TYR A 37 5.77 -1.65 27.30
CA TYR A 37 5.23 -2.65 26.35
C TYR A 37 6.35 -3.39 25.59
N PRO A 38 7.22 -4.13 26.27
CA PRO A 38 8.43 -4.69 25.65
C PRO A 38 8.13 -5.61 24.46
N SER A 39 7.20 -6.53 24.58
CA SER A 39 6.85 -7.48 23.51
C SER A 39 6.20 -6.80 22.30
N PHE A 40 5.37 -5.80 22.54
CA PHE A 40 4.74 -5.02 21.47
C PHE A 40 5.78 -4.19 20.72
N ILE A 41 6.67 -3.50 21.42
CA ILE A 41 7.72 -2.67 20.83
C ILE A 41 8.71 -3.55 20.03
N LYS A 42 9.14 -4.69 20.58
CA LYS A 42 10.01 -5.64 19.86
C LYS A 42 9.41 -6.05 18.50
N ARG A 43 8.11 -6.36 18.46
CA ARG A 43 7.39 -6.72 17.23
C ARG A 43 7.33 -5.57 16.23
N ILE A 44 7.08 -4.35 16.70
CA ILE A 44 6.99 -3.16 15.85
C ILE A 44 8.37 -2.79 15.29
N GLN A 45 9.40 -2.82 16.12
CA GLN A 45 10.79 -2.56 15.69
C GLN A 45 11.27 -3.56 14.64
N ALA A 46 10.93 -4.85 14.80
CA ALA A 46 11.24 -5.87 13.80
C ALA A 46 10.61 -5.61 12.42
N ASN A 47 9.56 -4.80 12.36
CA ASN A 47 8.84 -4.46 11.13
C ASN A 47 8.93 -2.96 10.77
N LYS A 48 9.87 -2.21 11.36
CA LYS A 48 9.97 -0.75 11.20
C LYS A 48 9.99 -0.29 9.73
N GLU A 49 10.75 -0.96 8.88
CA GLU A 49 10.83 -0.64 7.46
C GLU A 49 9.47 -0.79 6.75
N ARG A 50 8.70 -1.81 7.08
CA ARG A 50 7.36 -2.01 6.50
C ARG A 50 6.39 -0.92 6.89
N TYR A 51 6.48 -0.41 8.13
CA TYR A 51 5.62 0.68 8.61
C TYR A 51 5.95 2.03 7.99
N LEU A 52 7.19 2.24 7.54
CA LEU A 52 7.70 3.51 7.04
C LEU A 52 8.02 3.48 5.53
N CYS A 53 7.92 2.33 4.85
CA CYS A 53 8.34 2.17 3.45
C CYS A 53 7.65 3.16 2.49
N PHE A 54 6.43 3.61 2.77
CA PHE A 54 5.72 4.57 1.93
C PHE A 54 6.40 5.96 1.89
N LEU A 55 7.22 6.29 2.89
CA LEU A 55 7.99 7.53 2.94
C LEU A 55 9.15 7.58 1.93
N LYS A 56 9.54 6.43 1.38
CA LYS A 56 10.51 6.32 0.27
C LYS A 56 9.96 6.84 -1.06
N TYR A 57 8.66 7.16 -1.11
CA TYR A 57 7.99 7.61 -2.32
C TYR A 57 7.70 9.11 -2.26
N PRO A 58 7.54 9.80 -3.41
CA PRO A 58 7.16 11.20 -3.48
C PRO A 58 5.91 11.51 -2.66
N GLU A 59 5.84 12.69 -2.06
CA GLU A 59 4.81 13.07 -1.10
C GLU A 59 3.38 12.96 -1.69
N ASN A 60 3.20 13.41 -2.93
CA ASN A 60 1.93 13.33 -3.64
C ASN A 60 1.46 11.88 -3.89
N LEU A 61 2.39 10.91 -3.92
CA LEU A 61 2.09 9.49 -4.06
C LEU A 61 1.79 8.82 -2.71
N ARG A 62 2.38 9.30 -1.61
CA ARG A 62 2.29 8.68 -0.28
C ARG A 62 0.85 8.41 0.17
N LYS A 63 -0.06 9.38 -0.03
CA LYS A 63 -1.47 9.22 0.35
C LYS A 63 -2.20 8.10 -0.41
N HIS A 64 -1.77 7.81 -1.64
CA HIS A 64 -2.37 6.75 -2.46
C HIS A 64 -1.80 5.37 -2.14
N ILE A 65 -0.51 5.30 -1.75
CA ILE A 65 0.14 4.06 -1.30
C ILE A 65 -0.34 3.66 0.09
N TYR A 66 -0.60 4.64 0.95
CA TYR A 66 -1.02 4.41 2.34
C TYR A 66 -2.46 3.91 2.48
N THR A 67 -3.27 3.98 1.43
CA THR A 67 -4.65 3.51 1.44
C THR A 67 -4.79 2.11 0.86
N THR A 68 -5.64 1.29 1.46
CA THR A 68 -6.03 -0.03 0.96
C THR A 68 -7.21 0.02 -0.02
N ASN A 69 -7.81 1.20 -0.22
CA ASN A 69 -9.02 1.37 -1.03
C ASN A 69 -8.96 0.74 -2.44
N PRO A 70 -7.84 0.85 -3.21
CA PRO A 70 -7.76 0.17 -4.50
C PRO A 70 -7.82 -1.35 -4.37
N VAL A 71 -7.12 -1.92 -3.39
CA VAL A 71 -7.10 -3.37 -3.13
C VAL A 71 -8.46 -3.85 -2.66
N GLU A 72 -9.11 -3.12 -1.75
CA GLU A 72 -10.46 -3.41 -1.28
C GLU A 72 -11.50 -3.35 -2.42
N SER A 73 -11.35 -2.39 -3.33
CA SER A 73 -12.20 -2.29 -4.52
C SER A 73 -12.07 -3.52 -5.42
N ILE A 74 -10.84 -3.98 -5.69
CA ILE A 74 -10.58 -5.19 -6.48
C ILE A 74 -11.14 -6.42 -5.75
N ASN A 75 -10.82 -6.59 -4.47
CA ASN A 75 -11.30 -7.73 -3.68
C ASN A 75 -12.82 -7.80 -3.64
N SER A 76 -13.51 -6.67 -3.50
CA SER A 76 -14.97 -6.61 -3.52
C SER A 76 -15.55 -6.99 -4.87
N MET A 77 -14.85 -6.76 -5.97
CA MET A 77 -15.30 -7.17 -7.31
C MET A 77 -15.07 -8.66 -7.52
N ILE A 78 -13.92 -9.20 -7.11
CA ILE A 78 -13.63 -10.63 -7.16
C ILE A 78 -14.65 -11.40 -6.31
N GLU A 79 -14.98 -10.90 -5.13
CA GLU A 79 -15.96 -11.51 -4.24
C GLU A 79 -17.37 -11.55 -4.87
N ARG A 80 -17.80 -10.48 -5.52
CA ARG A 80 -19.08 -10.48 -6.27
C ARG A 80 -19.09 -11.48 -7.39
N ALA A 81 -18.00 -11.60 -8.17
CA ALA A 81 -17.85 -12.59 -9.21
C ALA A 81 -17.89 -14.01 -8.62
N ARG A 82 -17.21 -14.26 -7.50
CA ARG A 82 -17.24 -15.54 -6.78
C ARG A 82 -18.68 -15.92 -6.39
N ILE A 83 -19.43 -15.00 -5.80
CA ILE A 83 -20.83 -15.25 -5.40
C ILE A 83 -21.71 -15.58 -6.61
N SER A 84 -21.54 -14.87 -7.72
CA SER A 84 -22.33 -15.12 -8.96
C SER A 84 -22.01 -16.48 -9.59
N LEU A 85 -20.84 -17.06 -9.29
CA LEU A 85 -20.43 -18.40 -9.75
C LEU A 85 -20.80 -19.53 -8.76
N GLY A 86 -21.64 -19.26 -7.79
CA GLY A 86 -22.09 -20.27 -6.81
C GLY A 86 -21.22 -20.37 -5.57
N GLY A 87 -20.43 -19.35 -5.27
CA GLY A 87 -19.69 -19.20 -4.02
C GLY A 87 -18.22 -19.67 -4.07
N TYR A 88 -17.74 -20.18 -5.21
CA TYR A 88 -16.34 -20.61 -5.42
C TYR A 88 -15.93 -20.43 -6.88
N PHE A 89 -14.62 -20.42 -7.12
CA PHE A 89 -14.06 -20.54 -8.46
C PHE A 89 -13.75 -22.00 -8.76
N GLN A 90 -14.20 -22.48 -9.91
CA GLN A 90 -14.10 -23.91 -10.29
C GLN A 90 -12.66 -24.34 -10.58
N SER A 91 -11.80 -23.40 -11.01
CA SER A 91 -10.37 -23.63 -11.22
C SER A 91 -9.57 -22.34 -11.08
N ALA A 92 -8.24 -22.47 -11.05
CA ALA A 92 -7.33 -21.32 -11.02
C ALA A 92 -7.47 -20.46 -12.29
N GLU A 93 -7.63 -21.10 -13.45
CA GLU A 93 -7.80 -20.44 -14.74
C GLU A 93 -9.07 -19.59 -14.76
N ILE A 94 -10.18 -20.08 -14.20
CA ILE A 94 -11.42 -19.32 -14.08
C ILE A 94 -11.24 -18.12 -13.17
N LEU A 95 -10.49 -18.25 -12.07
CA LEU A 95 -10.14 -17.13 -11.21
C LEU A 95 -9.31 -16.08 -11.98
N GLU A 96 -8.27 -16.50 -12.71
CA GLU A 96 -7.43 -15.59 -13.49
C GLU A 96 -8.22 -14.84 -14.55
N ILE A 97 -9.07 -15.53 -15.32
CA ILE A 97 -9.95 -14.91 -16.31
C ILE A 97 -10.86 -13.87 -15.63
N ASN A 98 -11.46 -14.22 -14.49
CA ASN A 98 -12.31 -13.26 -13.76
C ASN A 98 -11.52 -12.03 -13.28
N ILE A 99 -10.29 -12.20 -12.78
CA ILE A 99 -9.44 -11.07 -12.39
C ILE A 99 -9.18 -10.16 -13.59
N LEU A 100 -8.85 -10.71 -14.75
CA LEU A 100 -8.62 -9.94 -15.98
C LEU A 100 -9.89 -9.18 -16.42
N VAL A 101 -11.03 -9.84 -16.45
CA VAL A 101 -12.33 -9.21 -16.79
C VAL A 101 -12.66 -8.08 -15.81
N GLN A 102 -12.53 -8.31 -14.51
CA GLN A 102 -12.80 -7.31 -13.49
C GLN A 102 -11.83 -6.11 -13.58
N ARG A 103 -10.55 -6.36 -13.87
CA ARG A 103 -9.56 -5.31 -14.14
C ARG A 103 -9.99 -4.43 -15.32
N ASP A 104 -10.43 -5.04 -16.43
CA ASP A 104 -10.83 -4.30 -17.62
C ASP A 104 -12.12 -3.50 -17.38
N ILE A 105 -13.06 -4.05 -16.62
CA ILE A 105 -14.25 -3.31 -16.17
C ILE A 105 -13.86 -2.09 -15.32
N LEU A 106 -12.91 -2.25 -14.37
CA LEU A 106 -12.41 -1.14 -13.56
C LEU A 106 -11.72 -0.08 -14.42
N LYS A 107 -10.84 -0.50 -15.34
CA LYS A 107 -10.10 0.37 -16.24
C LYS A 107 -11.05 1.22 -17.10
N ASN A 108 -12.09 0.60 -17.64
CA ASN A 108 -13.02 1.28 -18.55
C ASN A 108 -14.04 2.18 -17.83
N ASN A 109 -14.34 1.90 -16.56
CA ASN A 109 -15.36 2.64 -15.79
C ASN A 109 -14.73 3.56 -14.73
N LYS A 110 -14.25 2.96 -13.62
CA LYS A 110 -13.82 3.73 -12.44
C LYS A 110 -12.43 4.32 -12.59
N TRP A 111 -11.53 3.63 -13.29
CA TRP A 111 -10.12 4.01 -13.45
C TRP A 111 -9.81 4.53 -14.85
N SER A 112 -10.83 4.94 -15.59
CA SER A 112 -10.68 5.50 -16.94
C SER A 112 -9.97 6.86 -16.95
N LYS A 113 -9.99 7.58 -15.82
CA LYS A 113 -9.34 8.89 -15.68
C LYS A 113 -8.07 8.78 -14.83
N PRO A 114 -6.97 9.43 -15.25
CA PRO A 114 -5.77 9.48 -14.42
C PRO A 114 -6.07 10.19 -13.08
N VAL A 115 -5.38 9.76 -12.03
CA VAL A 115 -5.47 10.41 -10.72
C VAL A 115 -4.88 11.82 -10.83
N PRO A 116 -5.65 12.90 -10.64
CA PRO A 116 -5.18 14.26 -10.88
C PRO A 116 -3.93 14.62 -10.06
N ALA A 117 -3.85 14.13 -8.82
CA ALA A 117 -2.72 14.36 -7.93
C ALA A 117 -1.40 13.73 -8.40
N LEU A 118 -1.45 12.74 -9.31
CA LEU A 118 -0.28 12.06 -9.84
C LEU A 118 0.14 12.56 -11.23
N LYS A 119 -0.62 13.49 -11.80
CA LYS A 119 -0.37 13.98 -13.16
C LYS A 119 1.03 14.59 -13.32
N GLY A 120 1.53 15.32 -12.30
CA GLY A 120 2.87 15.90 -12.28
C GLY A 120 4.01 14.90 -12.00
N SER A 121 3.71 13.73 -11.45
CA SER A 121 4.69 12.70 -11.06
C SER A 121 4.56 11.41 -11.89
N SER A 122 3.89 11.45 -13.02
CA SER A 122 3.68 10.27 -13.86
C SER A 122 5.00 9.62 -14.30
N TYR A 123 6.02 10.42 -14.62
CA TYR A 123 7.34 9.93 -14.99
C TYR A 123 8.04 9.22 -13.80
N GLU A 124 8.02 9.80 -12.61
CA GLU A 124 8.60 9.19 -11.40
C GLU A 124 7.92 7.88 -11.04
N VAL A 125 6.58 7.86 -11.11
CA VAL A 125 5.78 6.64 -10.88
C VAL A 125 6.15 5.56 -11.89
N LEU A 126 6.31 5.91 -13.17
CA LEU A 126 6.72 4.97 -14.20
C LEU A 126 8.14 4.45 -13.96
N GLN A 127 9.08 5.30 -13.54
CA GLN A 127 10.44 4.89 -13.18
C GLN A 127 10.46 3.92 -12.00
N ILE A 128 9.67 4.19 -10.95
CA ILE A 128 9.53 3.30 -9.80
C ILE A 128 8.94 1.95 -10.22
N PHE A 129 7.91 1.98 -11.06
CA PHE A 129 7.28 0.77 -11.59
C PHE A 129 8.28 -0.05 -12.42
N ASN A 130 8.98 0.57 -13.36
CA ASN A 130 9.95 -0.11 -14.21
C ASN A 130 11.10 -0.72 -13.41
N ARG A 131 11.63 -0.03 -12.40
CA ARG A 131 12.67 -0.59 -11.51
C ARG A 131 12.21 -1.84 -10.79
N ARG A 132 10.93 -1.92 -10.45
CA ARG A 132 10.38 -3.04 -9.68
C ARG A 132 9.96 -4.22 -10.56
N PHE A 133 9.51 -3.95 -11.77
CA PHE A 133 8.89 -4.93 -12.68
C PHE A 133 9.63 -5.06 -14.02
N CYS A 134 10.85 -4.53 -14.15
CA CYS A 134 11.60 -4.44 -15.40
C CYS A 134 11.99 -5.80 -16.03
N TYR A 135 11.76 -6.91 -15.32
CA TYR A 135 12.03 -8.24 -15.85
C TYR A 135 10.87 -8.84 -16.67
N GLU A 136 9.68 -8.27 -16.59
CA GLU A 136 8.48 -8.84 -17.24
C GLU A 136 8.13 -8.17 -18.59
N THR A 137 8.64 -6.98 -18.87
CA THR A 137 8.25 -6.21 -20.06
C THR A 137 9.12 -6.46 -21.31
N GLN A 138 10.14 -7.30 -21.23
CA GLN A 138 10.99 -7.64 -22.39
C GLN A 138 10.49 -8.85 -23.20
N ASN A 139 9.37 -9.47 -22.85
CA ASN A 139 8.86 -10.68 -23.48
C ASN A 139 7.44 -10.55 -24.06
N TYR A 140 7.01 -9.33 -24.43
CA TYR A 140 5.76 -9.13 -25.20
C TYR A 140 5.98 -8.20 -26.38
#